data_7e3065d3e5044efd89e3118750b02426
#
_entry.id   7e3065d3e5044efd89e3118750b02426
#
_cell.length_a   1.000
_cell.length_b   1.000
_cell.length_c   1.000
_cell.angle_alpha   90.00
_cell.angle_beta   90.00
_cell.angle_gamma   90.00
#
_symmetry.space_group_name_H-M   'P 1'
#
loop_
_entity.id
_entity.type
_entity.pdbx_description
1 polymer ?
#
loop_
_entity_poly.entity_id
_entity_poly.type
_entity_poly.pdbx_seq_one_letter_code
_entity_poly.pdbx_strand_id
1 'polypeptide(L)' 'AGETREVRLLEFVAANPRRYAVGLREGCMLRYENGRLELLGSRPMRIFKKGLTPYEVQPGDDLSFLL' A
#
# COMPACT_ATOMS: atom_id res chain seq x y z
N ALA A 1 15.55 2.05 9.73
CA ALA A 1 14.27 2.74 9.78
C ALA A 1 13.32 2.17 8.75
N GLY A 2 13.58 2.37 7.44
CA GLY A 2 12.69 1.86 6.42
C GLY A 2 12.59 0.35 6.38
N GLU A 3 13.71 -0.32 6.57
CA GLU A 3 13.75 -1.78 6.54
C GLU A 3 12.93 -2.41 7.67
N THR A 4 13.00 -1.82 8.86
CA THR A 4 12.25 -2.32 10.00
C THR A 4 10.75 -2.20 9.74
N ARG A 5 10.31 -1.10 9.14
CA ARG A 5 8.90 -0.92 8.80
C ARG A 5 8.44 -1.94 7.77
N GLU A 6 9.24 -2.18 6.74
CA GLU A 6 8.89 -3.14 5.71
C GLU A 6 8.80 -4.56 6.29
N VAL A 7 9.73 -4.94 7.16
CA VAL A 7 9.68 -6.23 7.83
C VAL A 7 8.37 -6.40 8.61
N ARG A 8 7.95 -5.36 9.32
CA ARG A 8 6.70 -5.40 10.08
C ARG A 8 5.48 -5.54 9.19
N LEU A 9 5.49 -4.87 8.03
CA LEU A 9 4.39 -4.99 7.07
C LEU A 9 4.33 -6.39 6.48
N LEU A 10 5.48 -6.98 6.19
CA LEU A 10 5.54 -8.34 5.68
C LEU A 10 5.02 -9.35 6.72
N GLU A 11 5.40 -9.15 7.99
CA GLU A 11 4.89 -9.99 9.07
C GLU A 11 3.37 -9.86 9.22
N PHE A 12 2.86 -8.63 9.10
CA PHE A 12 1.43 -8.39 9.19
C PHE A 12 0.66 -9.16 8.10
N VAL A 13 1.09 -9.07 6.85
CA VAL A 13 0.37 -9.73 5.77
C VAL A 13 0.54 -11.24 5.82
N ALA A 14 1.67 -11.74 6.35
CA ALA A 14 1.86 -13.17 6.55
C ALA A 14 0.84 -13.72 7.55
N ALA A 15 0.53 -12.95 8.59
CA ALA A 15 -0.45 -13.33 9.60
C ALA A 15 -1.88 -13.03 9.17
N ASN A 16 -2.09 -12.21 8.14
CA ASN A 16 -3.40 -11.79 7.67
C ASN A 16 -3.49 -11.96 6.15
N PRO A 17 -3.54 -13.21 5.67
CA PRO A 17 -3.39 -13.51 4.24
C PRO A 17 -4.46 -12.91 3.33
N ARG A 18 -5.58 -12.47 3.87
CA ARG A 18 -6.65 -11.85 3.09
C ARG A 18 -6.57 -10.34 3.06
N ARG A 19 -5.58 -9.77 3.73
CA ARG A 19 -5.46 -8.32 3.85
C ARG A 19 -4.25 -7.80 3.11
N TYR A 20 -4.40 -6.58 2.63
CA TYR A 20 -3.29 -5.82 2.07
C TYR A 20 -2.71 -4.92 3.14
N ALA A 21 -1.42 -4.62 3.02
CA ALA A 21 -0.80 -3.54 3.77
C ALA A 21 -0.14 -2.61 2.76
N VAL A 22 -0.07 -1.33 3.09
CA VAL A 22 0.50 -0.35 2.18
C VAL A 22 1.55 0.47 2.90
N GLY A 23 2.62 0.83 2.18
CA GLY A 23 3.65 1.71 2.70
C GLY A 23 3.58 3.04 1.97
N LEU A 24 3.07 4.07 2.66
CA LEU A 24 3.03 5.42 2.12
C LEU A 24 4.37 6.10 2.35
N ARG A 25 4.84 6.80 1.33
CA ARG A 25 6.04 7.61 1.45
C ARG A 25 5.69 9.01 1.92
N GLU A 26 6.67 9.69 2.47
CA GLU A 26 6.49 11.06 2.94
C GLU A 26 5.97 11.93 1.81
N GLY A 27 5.03 12.80 2.12
CA GLY A 27 4.41 13.68 1.14
C GLY A 27 3.28 13.05 0.34
N CYS A 28 2.93 11.80 0.65
CA CYS A 28 1.84 11.10 -0.03
C CYS A 28 0.68 10.85 0.92
N MET A 29 -0.53 10.71 0.38
CA MET A 29 -1.70 10.38 1.16
C MET A 29 -2.68 9.58 0.33
N LEU A 30 -3.55 8.83 1.01
CA LEU A 30 -4.67 8.16 0.36
C LEU A 30 -5.94 8.95 0.65
N ARG A 31 -6.75 9.17 -0.39
CA ARG A 31 -8.03 9.84 -0.26
C ARG A 31 -9.14 8.89 -0.69
N TYR A 32 -10.14 8.73 0.17
CA TYR A 32 -11.31 7.94 -0.15
C TYR A 32 -12.52 8.86 -0.24
N GLU A 33 -13.21 8.85 -1.39
CA GLU A 33 -14.36 9.69 -1.63
C GLU A 33 -15.28 9.05 -2.65
N ASN A 34 -16.55 8.95 -2.32
CA ASN A 34 -17.58 8.39 -3.22
C ASN A 34 -17.23 7.01 -3.76
N GLY A 35 -16.68 6.15 -2.90
CA GLY A 35 -16.33 4.79 -3.29
C GLY A 35 -15.04 4.69 -4.10
N ARG A 36 -14.31 5.78 -4.23
CA ARG A 36 -13.08 5.83 -5.00
C ARG A 36 -11.88 6.11 -4.09
N LEU A 37 -10.85 5.31 -4.22
CA LEU A 37 -9.61 5.46 -3.48
C LEU A 37 -8.53 5.98 -4.40
N GLU A 38 -7.84 7.04 -4.01
CA GLU A 38 -6.81 7.67 -4.82
C GLU A 38 -5.52 7.85 -4.01
N LEU A 39 -4.40 7.62 -4.68
CA LEU A 39 -3.09 7.96 -4.12
C LEU A 39 -2.73 9.37 -4.59
N LEU A 40 -2.51 10.27 -3.64
CA LEU A 40 -2.14 11.65 -3.92
C LEU A 40 -0.69 11.87 -3.52
N GLY A 41 0.02 12.66 -4.29
CA GLY A 41 1.42 12.97 -4.04
C GLY A 41 2.25 12.72 -5.29
N SER A 42 3.58 12.74 -5.12
CA SER A 42 4.50 12.61 -6.24
C SER A 42 5.32 11.33 -6.22
N ARG A 43 5.03 10.43 -5.27
CA ARG A 43 5.81 9.19 -5.11
C ARG A 43 4.91 7.97 -5.14
N PRO A 44 5.45 6.80 -5.54
CA PRO A 44 4.68 5.56 -5.53
C PRO A 44 4.40 5.08 -4.11
N MET A 45 3.38 4.25 -3.98
CA MET A 45 3.02 3.59 -2.74
C MET A 45 3.35 2.10 -2.88
N ARG A 46 3.92 1.52 -1.82
CA ARG A 46 4.33 0.12 -1.86
C ARG A 46 3.21 -0.75 -1.32
N ILE A 47 2.95 -1.85 -2.04
CA ILE A 47 1.84 -2.76 -1.73
C ILE A 47 2.39 -4.09 -1.23
N PHE A 48 1.80 -4.59 -0.16
CA PHE A 48 2.17 -5.87 0.45
C PHE A 48 0.95 -6.76 0.54
N LYS A 49 1.12 -8.03 0.19
CA LYS A 49 0.10 -9.06 0.38
C LYS A 49 0.80 -10.41 0.44
N LYS A 50 0.30 -11.31 1.28
CA LYS A 50 0.86 -12.65 1.39
C LYS A 50 0.83 -13.35 0.04
N GLY A 51 1.95 -13.95 -0.32
CA GLY A 51 2.07 -14.69 -1.58
C GLY A 51 2.47 -13.84 -2.77
N LEU A 52 2.54 -12.51 -2.60
CA LEU A 52 2.95 -11.61 -3.65
C LEU A 52 4.28 -10.94 -3.28
N THR A 53 5.15 -10.79 -4.27
CA THR A 53 6.33 -9.96 -4.10
C THR A 53 5.84 -8.51 -3.96
N PRO A 54 6.33 -7.75 -2.97
CA PRO A 54 5.94 -6.36 -2.83
C PRO A 54 6.12 -5.60 -4.15
N TYR A 55 5.16 -4.76 -4.49
CA TYR A 55 5.19 -3.99 -5.72
C TYR A 55 4.71 -2.56 -5.47
N GLU A 56 4.82 -1.71 -6.47
CA GLU A 56 4.49 -0.30 -6.31
C GLU A 56 3.39 0.14 -7.25
N VAL A 57 2.56 1.09 -6.77
CA VAL A 57 1.55 1.74 -7.57
C VAL A 57 1.84 3.24 -7.58
N GLN A 58 1.46 3.90 -8.67
CA GLN A 58 1.73 5.32 -8.86
C GLN A 58 0.48 6.15 -8.58
N PRO A 59 0.66 7.44 -8.27
CA PRO A 59 -0.50 8.35 -8.21
C PRO A 59 -1.25 8.28 -9.54
N GLY A 60 -2.57 8.14 -9.46
CA GLY A 60 -3.41 8.00 -10.64
C GLY A 60 -3.75 6.58 -11.03
N ASP A 61 -3.07 5.60 -10.46
CA ASP A 61 -3.38 4.19 -10.72
C ASP A 61 -4.71 3.80 -10.10
N ASP A 62 -5.35 2.77 -10.66
CA ASP A 62 -6.59 2.23 -10.12
C ASP A 62 -6.29 1.45 -8.83
N LEU A 63 -6.86 1.89 -7.73
CA LEU A 63 -6.67 1.27 -6.42
C LEU A 63 -7.92 0.53 -5.92
N SER A 64 -8.84 0.21 -6.82
CA SER A 64 -10.09 -0.46 -6.42
C SER A 64 -9.85 -1.81 -5.77
N PHE A 65 -8.71 -2.45 -6.04
CA PHE A 65 -8.36 -3.73 -5.43
C PHE A 65 -8.15 -3.61 -3.91
N LEU A 66 -7.98 -2.40 -3.38
CA LEU A 66 -7.82 -2.18 -1.95
C LEU A 66 -9.16 -1.95 -1.23
N LEU A 67 -10.24 -1.84 -1.95
CA LEU A 67 -11.56 -1.58 -1.37
C LEU A 67 -12.27 -2.85 -0.89
#